data_b750337b64fe398ae1b81b0dd39ef8a6
#
_entry.id   b750337b64fe398ae1b81b0dd39ef8a6
#
_cell.length_a   1.000
_cell.length_b   1.000
_cell.length_c   1.000
_cell.angle_alpha   90.00
_cell.angle_beta   90.00
_cell.angle_gamma   90.00
#
_symmetry.space_group_name_H-M   'P 1'
#
loop_
_entity.id
_entity.type
_entity.pdbx_description
1 polymer ?
#
loop_
_entity_poly.entity_id
_entity_poly.type
_entity_poly.pdbx_seq_one_letter_code
_entity_poly.pdbx_strand_id
1 'polypeptide(L)'
;MEPSNQTFIGTKWCGPGNIASDYDDLGVFNDTDSCCRTHDSCKKNILAGETLGPLINDGIFTRSACSCDHKFYCCLKKAKSFLATSIGETYFNVIQPQCFALDYPIESCAEYQKVVGNFGKKCIKYNFDTSKPKKLQWFDTKHF
;
A
#
# COMPACT_ATOMS: atom_id res chain seq x y z
N MET A 1 21.66 5.91 -1.91
CA MET A 1 21.42 4.63 -2.61
C MET A 1 20.11 4.74 -3.38
N GLU A 2 20.17 4.80 -4.67
CA GLU A 2 18.94 4.71 -5.45
C GLU A 2 18.29 3.35 -5.17
N PRO A 3 16.97 3.30 -4.90
CA PRO A 3 16.31 2.02 -4.80
C PRO A 3 16.52 1.27 -6.10
N SER A 4 17.03 0.06 -6.02
CA SER A 4 17.22 -0.79 -7.20
C SER A 4 15.88 -0.93 -7.92
N ASN A 5 15.82 -0.62 -9.21
CA ASN A 5 14.64 -0.79 -10.06
C ASN A 5 14.35 -2.29 -10.31
N GLN A 6 14.45 -3.12 -9.25
CA GLN A 6 14.20 -4.55 -9.37
C GLN A 6 12.72 -4.83 -9.23
N THR A 7 12.10 -5.31 -10.29
CA THR A 7 10.74 -5.82 -10.26
C THR A 7 10.75 -7.34 -10.01
N PHE A 8 9.63 -7.88 -9.56
CA PHE A 8 9.44 -9.34 -9.47
C PHE A 8 9.56 -9.96 -10.88
N ILE A 9 10.21 -11.12 -10.96
CA ILE A 9 10.43 -11.84 -12.23
C ILE A 9 9.09 -12.10 -12.91
N GLY A 10 9.01 -11.75 -14.21
CA GLY A 10 7.78 -11.90 -15.01
C GLY A 10 6.79 -10.75 -14.88
N THR A 11 7.16 -9.69 -14.14
CA THR A 11 6.37 -8.45 -14.02
C THR A 11 7.18 -7.25 -14.47
N LYS A 12 6.52 -6.16 -14.79
CA LYS A 12 7.14 -4.89 -15.17
C LYS A 12 6.78 -3.74 -14.24
N TRP A 13 5.73 -3.92 -13.43
CA TRP A 13 5.20 -2.91 -12.52
C TRP A 13 5.32 -3.27 -11.03
N CYS A 14 5.60 -4.55 -10.72
CA CYS A 14 5.65 -5.02 -9.34
C CYS A 14 7.05 -4.86 -8.77
N GLY A 15 7.24 -3.86 -7.94
CA GLY A 15 8.50 -3.54 -7.29
C GLY A 15 8.68 -2.03 -7.13
N PRO A 16 9.86 -1.56 -6.65
CA PRO A 16 10.16 -0.14 -6.57
C PRO A 16 10.34 0.44 -7.97
N GLY A 17 9.40 1.30 -8.41
CA GLY A 17 9.35 1.81 -9.77
C GLY A 17 8.80 0.77 -10.76
N ASN A 18 9.08 0.96 -12.04
CA ASN A 18 8.68 0.03 -13.09
C ASN A 18 9.69 0.04 -14.24
N ILE A 19 9.67 -1.03 -15.03
CA ILE A 19 10.50 -1.21 -16.23
C ILE A 19 9.66 -1.25 -17.52
N ALA A 20 8.38 -0.89 -17.43
CA ALA A 20 7.48 -0.88 -18.57
C ALA A 20 7.84 0.24 -19.56
N SER A 21 7.70 -0.03 -20.87
CA SER A 21 7.93 0.95 -21.93
C SER A 21 6.76 1.94 -22.06
N ASP A 22 5.54 1.49 -21.74
CA ASP A 22 4.34 2.30 -21.69
C ASP A 22 3.30 1.68 -20.75
N TYR A 23 2.15 2.33 -20.61
CA TYR A 23 1.10 1.87 -19.70
C TYR A 23 0.55 0.47 -20.07
N ASP A 24 0.51 0.12 -21.34
CA ASP A 24 -0.02 -1.17 -21.80
C ASP A 24 1.01 -2.30 -21.76
N ASP A 25 2.25 -2.00 -21.44
CA ASP A 25 3.34 -2.96 -21.37
C ASP A 25 3.30 -3.75 -20.05
N LEU A 26 2.73 -4.95 -20.10
CA LEU A 26 2.64 -5.88 -18.98
C LEU A 26 3.60 -7.06 -19.19
N GLY A 27 4.08 -7.61 -18.07
CA GLY A 27 4.87 -8.82 -18.06
C GLY A 27 4.05 -10.08 -18.30
N VAL A 28 4.72 -11.23 -18.22
CA VAL A 28 4.10 -12.55 -18.45
C VAL A 28 2.97 -12.83 -17.47
N PHE A 29 3.13 -12.43 -16.22
CA PHE A 29 2.10 -12.55 -15.19
C PHE A 29 1.19 -11.32 -15.22
N ASN A 30 0.46 -11.15 -16.31
CA ASN A 30 -0.26 -9.91 -16.60
C ASN A 30 -1.39 -9.59 -15.62
N ASP A 31 -2.09 -10.59 -15.06
CA ASP A 31 -3.15 -10.36 -14.06
C ASP A 31 -2.57 -9.72 -12.78
N THR A 32 -1.50 -10.30 -12.27
CA THR A 32 -0.80 -9.78 -11.09
C THR A 32 -0.14 -8.44 -11.40
N ASP A 33 0.51 -8.32 -12.55
CA ASP A 33 1.21 -7.10 -12.97
C ASP A 33 0.24 -5.93 -13.18
N SER A 34 -0.98 -6.18 -13.63
CA SER A 34 -2.02 -5.16 -13.74
C SER A 34 -2.45 -4.60 -12.38
N CYS A 35 -2.42 -5.42 -11.32
CA CYS A 35 -2.65 -4.95 -9.95
C CYS A 35 -1.57 -3.95 -9.53
N CYS A 36 -0.30 -4.26 -9.81
CA CYS A 36 0.82 -3.38 -9.51
C CYS A 36 0.76 -2.10 -10.35
N ARG A 37 0.43 -2.20 -11.62
CA ARG A 37 0.27 -1.04 -12.51
C ARG A 37 -0.80 -0.08 -11.98
N THR A 38 -1.96 -0.59 -11.60
CA THR A 38 -3.04 0.23 -11.05
C THR A 38 -2.59 0.91 -9.76
N HIS A 39 -1.86 0.21 -8.90
CA HIS A 39 -1.32 0.75 -7.66
C HIS A 39 -0.28 1.84 -7.92
N ASP A 40 0.66 1.61 -8.84
CA ASP A 40 1.68 2.59 -9.24
C ASP A 40 1.07 3.84 -9.88
N SER A 41 -0.10 3.70 -10.49
CA SER A 41 -0.83 4.79 -11.14
C SER A 41 -1.76 5.54 -10.19
N CYS A 42 -1.69 5.28 -8.90
CA CYS A 42 -2.46 6.02 -7.90
C CYS A 42 -2.14 7.50 -7.99
N LYS A 43 -3.18 8.34 -8.10
CA LYS A 43 -3.03 9.79 -8.25
C LYS A 43 -2.68 10.50 -6.95
N LYS A 44 -2.90 9.86 -5.81
CA LYS A 44 -2.67 10.42 -4.48
C LYS A 44 -1.58 9.63 -3.79
N ASN A 45 -0.36 10.08 -3.94
CA ASN A 45 0.84 9.50 -3.33
C ASN A 45 1.66 10.58 -2.61
N ILE A 46 2.38 10.15 -1.59
CA ILE A 46 3.42 10.95 -0.93
C ILE A 46 4.73 10.21 -1.11
N LEU A 47 5.64 10.76 -1.89
CA LEU A 47 6.96 10.17 -2.11
C LEU A 47 7.78 10.21 -0.81
N ALA A 48 8.77 9.32 -0.71
CA ALA A 48 9.67 9.32 0.44
C ALA A 48 10.31 10.70 0.64
N GLY A 49 10.20 11.23 1.86
CA GLY A 49 10.72 12.55 2.23
C GLY A 49 9.79 13.72 1.86
N GLU A 50 8.69 13.49 1.15
CA GLU A 50 7.74 14.53 0.79
C GLU A 50 6.65 14.71 1.84
N THR A 51 5.92 15.82 1.71
CA THR A 51 4.82 16.21 2.59
C THR A 51 3.53 16.40 1.81
N LEU A 52 2.41 16.18 2.50
CA LEU A 52 1.07 16.53 2.02
C LEU A 52 0.26 17.08 3.21
N GLY A 53 0.01 18.39 3.22
CA GLY A 53 -0.61 19.04 4.37
C GLY A 53 0.18 18.78 5.65
N PRO A 54 -0.45 18.25 6.71
CA PRO A 54 0.24 17.95 7.97
C PRO A 54 1.07 16.67 7.93
N LEU A 55 1.00 15.87 6.85
CA LEU A 55 1.65 14.57 6.76
C LEU A 55 3.05 14.68 6.16
N ILE A 56 3.99 13.97 6.75
CA ILE A 56 5.37 13.81 6.26
C ILE A 56 5.61 12.33 6.07
N ASN A 57 6.01 11.92 4.87
CA ASN A 57 6.45 10.55 4.63
C ASN A 57 7.93 10.43 5.02
N ASP A 58 8.18 10.00 6.23
CA ASP A 58 9.52 9.79 6.78
C ASP A 58 10.10 8.40 6.47
N GLY A 59 9.36 7.57 5.73
CA GLY A 59 9.80 6.26 5.29
C GLY A 59 10.69 6.32 4.05
N ILE A 60 11.08 5.13 3.58
CA ILE A 60 11.94 4.97 2.40
C ILE A 60 11.16 4.64 1.13
N PHE A 61 9.87 4.35 1.25
CA PHE A 61 9.00 4.04 0.13
C PHE A 61 7.88 5.08 -0.01
N THR A 62 7.35 5.21 -1.23
CA THR A 62 6.13 5.97 -1.50
C THR A 62 4.98 5.42 -0.67
N ARG A 63 4.19 6.30 -0.07
CA ARG A 63 2.95 5.94 0.62
C ARG A 63 1.76 6.46 -0.17
N SER A 64 0.74 5.61 -0.31
CA SER A 64 -0.43 5.88 -1.14
C SER A 64 -1.66 6.20 -0.30
N ALA A 65 -2.67 6.79 -0.94
CA ALA A 65 -3.99 6.91 -0.34
C ALA A 65 -4.54 5.52 0.01
N CYS A 66 -5.28 5.42 1.10
CA CYS A 66 -5.84 4.14 1.57
C CYS A 66 -6.77 3.49 0.55
N SER A 67 -7.46 4.28 -0.27
CA SER A 67 -8.28 3.74 -1.37
C SER A 67 -7.46 3.00 -2.41
N CYS A 68 -6.25 3.46 -2.71
CA CYS A 68 -5.34 2.78 -3.65
C CYS A 68 -4.81 1.47 -3.07
N ASP A 69 -4.39 1.49 -1.80
CA ASP A 69 -3.90 0.29 -1.12
C ASP A 69 -5.00 -0.76 -0.95
N HIS A 70 -6.22 -0.34 -0.67
CA HIS A 70 -7.36 -1.26 -0.57
C HIS A 70 -7.64 -1.95 -1.91
N LYS A 71 -7.64 -1.20 -3.01
CA LYS A 71 -7.79 -1.76 -4.36
C LYS A 71 -6.68 -2.76 -4.69
N PHE A 72 -5.45 -2.43 -4.32
CA PHE A 72 -4.29 -3.30 -4.53
C PHE A 72 -4.44 -4.61 -3.76
N TYR A 73 -4.79 -4.52 -2.49
CA TYR A 73 -5.05 -5.69 -1.63
C TYR A 73 -6.10 -6.62 -2.26
N CYS A 74 -7.26 -6.07 -2.63
CA CYS A 74 -8.36 -6.84 -3.23
C CYS A 74 -7.98 -7.43 -4.59
N CYS A 75 -7.25 -6.68 -5.41
CA CYS A 75 -6.78 -7.12 -6.72
C CYS A 75 -5.85 -8.33 -6.58
N LEU A 76 -4.86 -8.27 -5.69
CA LEU A 76 -3.94 -9.38 -5.43
C LEU A 76 -4.65 -10.61 -4.86
N LYS A 77 -5.62 -10.43 -3.96
CA LYS A 77 -6.43 -11.53 -3.44
C LYS A 77 -7.23 -12.21 -4.55
N LYS A 78 -7.79 -11.43 -5.47
CA LYS A 78 -8.59 -11.93 -6.59
C LYS A 78 -7.74 -12.69 -7.61
N ALA A 79 -6.51 -12.27 -7.83
CA ALA A 79 -5.59 -12.93 -8.77
C ALA A 79 -5.25 -14.36 -8.37
N LYS A 80 -5.28 -14.69 -7.08
CA LYS A 80 -5.09 -16.04 -6.50
C LYS A 80 -3.87 -16.79 -7.04
N SER A 81 -2.84 -16.09 -7.45
CA SER A 81 -1.60 -16.71 -7.93
C SER A 81 -0.57 -16.75 -6.80
N PHE A 82 0.40 -17.65 -6.92
CA PHE A 82 1.53 -17.71 -6.00
C PHE A 82 2.30 -16.37 -6.00
N LEU A 83 2.49 -15.78 -7.16
CA LEU A 83 3.18 -14.50 -7.31
C LEU A 83 2.40 -13.36 -6.64
N ALA A 84 1.08 -13.29 -6.85
CA ALA A 84 0.22 -12.28 -6.21
C ALA A 84 0.27 -12.41 -4.69
N THR A 85 0.26 -13.63 -4.17
CA THR A 85 0.40 -13.89 -2.73
C THR A 85 1.76 -13.40 -2.22
N SER A 86 2.85 -13.70 -2.91
CA SER A 86 4.19 -13.25 -2.53
C SER A 86 4.32 -11.73 -2.51
N ILE A 87 3.74 -11.06 -3.49
CA ILE A 87 3.74 -9.59 -3.56
C ILE A 87 2.91 -9.00 -2.44
N GLY A 88 1.72 -9.54 -2.19
CA GLY A 88 0.85 -9.09 -1.10
C GLY A 88 1.49 -9.24 0.27
N GLU A 89 2.11 -10.38 0.53
CA GLU A 89 2.85 -10.62 1.78
C GLU A 89 4.03 -9.67 1.93
N THR A 90 4.79 -9.44 0.85
CA THR A 90 5.93 -8.52 0.88
C THR A 90 5.47 -7.10 1.18
N TYR A 91 4.47 -6.60 0.47
CA TYR A 91 4.01 -5.22 0.62
C TYR A 91 3.29 -5.00 1.95
N PHE A 92 2.29 -5.82 2.26
CA PHE A 92 1.43 -5.60 3.43
C PHE A 92 2.00 -6.17 4.73
N ASN A 93 2.77 -7.25 4.68
CA ASN A 93 3.25 -7.94 5.89
C ASN A 93 4.70 -7.60 6.24
N VAL A 94 5.56 -7.39 5.25
CA VAL A 94 6.99 -7.11 5.46
C VAL A 94 7.27 -5.61 5.44
N ILE A 95 6.93 -4.93 4.35
CA ILE A 95 7.13 -3.48 4.21
C ILE A 95 6.18 -2.73 5.16
N GLN A 96 4.95 -3.16 5.27
CA GLN A 96 3.91 -2.62 6.15
C GLN A 96 3.73 -1.11 6.00
N PRO A 97 3.48 -0.59 4.80
CA PRO A 97 3.30 0.84 4.65
C PRO A 97 2.00 1.29 5.31
N GLN A 98 2.06 2.43 5.97
CA GLN A 98 0.83 3.15 6.31
C GLN A 98 0.27 3.80 5.05
N CYS A 99 -1.04 3.95 5.00
CA CYS A 99 -1.74 4.72 3.99
C CYS A 99 -2.35 5.97 4.61
N PHE A 100 -2.81 6.91 3.80
CA PHE A 100 -3.43 8.13 4.31
C PHE A 100 -4.83 8.32 3.75
N ALA A 101 -5.67 8.97 4.54
CA ALA A 101 -7.03 9.33 4.15
C ALA A 101 -7.52 10.53 4.94
N LEU A 102 -8.52 11.22 4.40
CA LEU A 102 -9.25 12.27 5.08
C LEU A 102 -10.41 11.63 5.85
N ASP A 103 -10.37 11.73 7.16
CA ASP A 103 -11.43 11.22 8.03
C ASP A 103 -11.46 11.98 9.35
N TYR A 104 -12.47 11.72 10.16
CA TYR A 104 -12.53 12.25 11.51
C TYR A 104 -11.28 11.87 12.30
N PRO A 105 -10.83 12.70 13.27
CA PRO A 105 -9.63 12.37 14.05
C PRO A 105 -9.74 11.03 14.74
N ILE A 106 -8.69 10.23 14.63
CA ILE A 106 -8.59 8.95 15.33
C ILE A 106 -8.42 9.23 16.83
N GLU A 107 -9.28 8.63 17.67
CA GLU A 107 -9.12 8.64 19.12
C GLU A 107 -8.32 7.46 19.63
N SER A 108 -8.61 6.26 19.10
CA SER A 108 -8.00 5.01 19.54
C SER A 108 -8.22 3.92 18.51
N CYS A 109 -7.54 2.79 18.70
CA CYS A 109 -7.81 1.59 17.91
C CYS A 109 -8.92 0.76 18.59
N ALA A 110 -9.98 0.47 17.85
CA ALA A 110 -11.09 -0.37 18.34
C ALA A 110 -10.78 -1.85 18.23
N GLU A 111 -10.03 -2.26 17.19
CA GLU A 111 -9.72 -3.67 16.94
C GLU A 111 -8.36 -3.80 16.28
N TYR A 112 -7.52 -4.65 16.83
CA TYR A 112 -6.24 -5.05 16.25
C TYR A 112 -6.37 -6.35 15.49
N GLN A 113 -5.72 -6.45 14.34
CA GLN A 113 -5.63 -7.70 13.60
C GLN A 113 -4.72 -8.67 14.33
N LYS A 114 -5.24 -9.88 14.59
CA LYS A 114 -4.43 -10.99 15.10
C LYS A 114 -3.51 -11.48 14.00
N VAL A 115 -2.22 -11.56 14.29
CA VAL A 115 -1.19 -11.96 13.35
C VAL A 115 -0.51 -13.20 13.85
N VAL A 116 -0.32 -14.16 12.93
CA VAL A 116 0.50 -15.36 13.19
C VAL A 116 1.92 -15.01 12.75
N GLY A 117 2.89 -15.13 13.67
CA GLY A 117 4.30 -14.86 13.42
C GLY A 117 4.75 -13.49 13.95
N ASN A 118 5.88 -12.98 13.41
CA ASN A 118 6.57 -11.78 13.92
C ASN A 118 6.20 -10.49 13.16
N PHE A 119 5.01 -10.42 12.56
CA PHE A 119 4.62 -9.27 11.74
C PHE A 119 4.07 -8.06 12.52
N GLY A 120 3.90 -8.18 13.84
CA GLY A 120 3.41 -7.10 14.68
C GLY A 120 1.89 -6.91 14.62
N LYS A 121 1.39 -5.97 15.44
CA LYS A 121 -0.04 -5.64 15.50
C LYS A 121 -0.37 -4.51 14.53
N LYS A 122 -1.49 -4.64 13.84
CA LYS A 122 -2.07 -3.59 13.03
C LYS A 122 -3.48 -3.27 13.47
N CYS A 123 -3.82 -1.99 13.46
CA CYS A 123 -5.20 -1.55 13.71
C CYS A 123 -6.02 -1.72 12.45
N ILE A 124 -7.14 -2.45 12.54
CA ILE A 124 -8.05 -2.68 11.42
C ILE A 124 -9.39 -1.99 11.60
N LYS A 125 -9.67 -1.49 12.80
CA LYS A 125 -10.88 -0.72 13.09
C LYS A 125 -10.54 0.37 14.08
N TYR A 126 -10.95 1.59 13.76
CA TYR A 126 -10.63 2.78 14.52
C TYR A 126 -11.86 3.37 15.19
N ASN A 127 -11.67 3.98 16.36
CA ASN A 127 -12.62 4.89 16.97
C ASN A 127 -12.29 6.31 16.58
N PHE A 128 -13.28 7.07 16.09
CA PHE A 128 -13.13 8.43 15.61
C PHE A 128 -13.84 9.43 16.49
N ASP A 129 -13.28 10.63 16.60
CA ASP A 129 -13.94 11.78 17.22
C ASP A 129 -14.72 12.55 16.14
N THR A 130 -16.01 12.25 16.03
CA THR A 130 -16.90 12.86 15.05
C THR A 130 -17.33 14.31 15.42
N SER A 131 -16.90 14.80 16.59
CA SER A 131 -17.17 16.19 17.01
C SER A 131 -16.20 17.19 16.43
N LYS A 132 -15.10 16.72 15.85
CA LYS A 132 -14.03 17.55 15.25
C LYS A 132 -14.03 17.46 13.74
N PRO A 133 -13.46 18.46 13.03
CA PRO A 133 -13.34 18.41 11.57
C PRO A 133 -12.51 17.23 11.10
N LYS A 134 -12.81 16.73 9.91
CA LYS A 134 -11.98 15.72 9.23
C LYS A 134 -10.59 16.27 8.95
N LYS A 135 -9.60 15.40 9.01
CA LYS A 135 -8.20 15.72 8.71
C LYS A 135 -7.51 14.59 7.99
N LEU A 136 -6.43 14.90 7.28
CA LEU A 136 -5.52 13.89 6.72
C LEU A 136 -4.75 13.24 7.86
N GLN A 137 -4.68 11.91 7.86
CA GLN A 137 -3.97 11.16 8.87
C GLN A 137 -3.55 9.80 8.33
N TRP A 138 -2.60 9.16 9.01
CA TRP A 138 -2.10 7.84 8.66
C TRP A 138 -3.00 6.74 9.22
N PHE A 139 -3.12 5.67 8.44
CA PHE A 139 -3.82 4.44 8.83
C PHE A 139 -2.92 3.23 8.57
N ASP A 140 -3.05 2.20 9.39
CA ASP A 140 -2.44 0.92 9.09
C ASP A 140 -3.17 0.23 7.95
N THR A 141 -2.45 -0.57 7.16
CA THR A 141 -3.01 -1.47 6.16
C THR A 141 -3.16 -2.87 6.74
N LYS A 142 -4.13 -3.64 6.28
CA LYS A 142 -4.32 -5.02 6.74
C LYS A 142 -3.14 -5.89 6.34
N HIS A 143 -2.85 -6.91 7.15
CA HIS A 143 -1.98 -8.00 6.70
C HIS A 143 -2.65 -8.78 5.56
N PHE A 144 -1.81 -9.25 4.67
CA PHE A 144 -2.24 -10.01 3.50
C PHE A 144 -2.36 -11.50 3.79
#